data_0736c43bbdc80df02dffddeb1c9b4bfa
#
_entry.id   0736c43bbdc80df02dffddeb1c9b4bfa
#
_cell.length_a   1.000
_cell.length_b   1.000
_cell.length_c   1.000
_cell.angle_alpha   90.00
_cell.angle_beta   90.00
_cell.angle_gamma   90.00
#
_symmetry.space_group_name_H-M   'P 1'
#
loop_
_entity.id
_entity.type
_entity.pdbx_description
1 polymer ?
#
loop_
_entity_poly.entity_id
_entity_poly.type
_entity_poly.pdbx_seq_one_letter_code
_entity_poly.pdbx_strand_id
1 'polypeptide(L)'
;VKDIDFGNQQVLVRDGKGGKDRLTMLPKSLNEPLKVHLEDIKTLHQKDLQKGYGKTWLPYALSRKYPNAEKEWIWQYVFPSRTLSPNREDGVIRRHHISPSSLQRAVKKAAVQSEVPKRVSPHTFRHSFATHLLENGYDIRTVQELLGHKNVQTTMIYTHVLNSGGIYVRSPLDD
;
A
#
# COMPACT_ATOMS: atom_id res chain seq x y z
N VAL A 1 5.13 10.42 -1.45
CA VAL A 1 6.39 10.11 -0.74
C VAL A 1 6.23 10.34 0.75
N LYS A 2 5.67 11.46 1.17
CA LYS A 2 5.50 11.86 2.59
C LYS A 2 4.75 10.85 3.49
N ASP A 3 4.06 9.89 2.91
CA ASP A 3 3.27 8.92 3.65
C ASP A 3 4.05 7.62 3.97
N ILE A 4 5.36 7.59 3.66
CA ILE A 4 6.28 6.52 4.07
C ILE A 4 7.17 7.08 5.19
N ASP A 5 7.14 6.44 6.34
CA ASP A 5 7.99 6.75 7.49
C ASP A 5 8.99 5.60 7.73
N PHE A 6 10.22 5.81 7.27
CA PHE A 6 11.31 4.84 7.46
C PHE A 6 11.80 4.78 8.91
N GLY A 7 11.65 5.88 9.66
CA GLY A 7 12.08 5.94 11.07
C GLY A 7 11.18 5.08 11.95
N ASN A 8 9.87 5.27 11.81
CA ASN A 8 8.87 4.53 12.59
C ASN A 8 8.43 3.23 11.93
N GLN A 9 8.97 2.86 10.75
CA GLN A 9 8.60 1.66 9.99
C GLN A 9 7.11 1.60 9.67
N GLN A 10 6.55 2.71 9.19
CA GLN A 10 5.12 2.86 8.96
C GLN A 10 4.81 3.44 7.58
N VAL A 11 3.63 3.11 7.08
CA VAL A 11 3.03 3.71 5.88
C VAL A 11 1.65 4.24 6.27
N LEU A 12 1.40 5.53 5.97
CA LEU A 12 0.09 6.14 6.12
C LEU A 12 -0.73 5.89 4.85
N VAL A 13 -1.78 5.09 4.97
CA VAL A 13 -2.77 4.90 3.89
C VAL A 13 -3.86 5.92 4.06
N ARG A 14 -3.93 6.89 3.14
CA ARG A 14 -4.95 7.94 3.14
C ARG A 14 -6.19 7.49 2.40
N ASP A 15 -7.34 7.98 2.87
CA ASP A 15 -8.65 7.76 2.26
C ASP A 15 -8.89 6.28 1.90
N GLY A 16 -8.53 5.39 2.85
CA GLY A 16 -8.72 3.95 2.69
C GLY A 16 -10.19 3.57 2.58
N LYS A 17 -10.49 2.28 2.48
CA LYS A 17 -11.87 1.79 2.40
C LYS A 17 -12.73 2.38 3.51
N GLY A 18 -13.65 3.28 3.09
CA GLY A 18 -14.57 4.00 3.99
C GLY A 18 -14.08 5.37 4.45
N GLY A 19 -13.15 6.01 3.72
CA GLY A 19 -12.76 7.40 3.93
C GLY A 19 -11.93 7.64 5.20
N LYS A 20 -11.29 6.61 5.75
CA LYS A 20 -10.45 6.76 6.95
C LYS A 20 -8.98 6.53 6.63
N ASP A 21 -8.14 7.41 7.17
CA ASP A 21 -6.69 7.21 7.20
C ASP A 21 -6.34 6.10 8.19
N ARG A 22 -5.29 5.33 7.89
CA ARG A 22 -4.75 4.34 8.81
C ARG A 22 -3.24 4.20 8.64
N LEU A 23 -2.58 3.86 9.71
CA LEU A 23 -1.19 3.42 9.68
C LEU A 23 -1.13 1.91 9.44
N THR A 24 -0.12 1.50 8.67
CA THR A 24 0.24 0.09 8.52
C THR A 24 1.75 -0.05 8.58
N MET A 25 2.24 -1.27 8.82
CA MET A 25 3.68 -1.51 8.95
C MET A 25 4.40 -1.39 7.60
N LEU A 26 5.62 -0.86 7.64
CA LEU A 26 6.62 -0.95 6.59
C LEU A 26 7.63 -2.04 6.97
N PRO A 27 7.70 -3.16 6.23
CA PRO A 27 8.70 -4.19 6.53
C PRO A 27 10.13 -3.65 6.39
N LYS A 28 10.98 -3.92 7.39
CA LYS A 28 12.39 -3.45 7.41
C LYS A 28 13.18 -3.88 6.16
N SER A 29 12.89 -5.07 5.64
CA SER A 29 13.52 -5.61 4.42
C SER A 29 13.25 -4.78 3.17
N LEU A 30 12.21 -3.93 3.18
CA LEU A 30 11.88 -3.04 2.06
C LEU A 30 12.54 -1.66 2.14
N ASN A 31 13.23 -1.32 3.25
CA ASN A 31 13.79 0.01 3.43
C ASN A 31 14.79 0.36 2.32
N GLU A 32 15.81 -0.45 2.13
CA GLU A 32 16.85 -0.17 1.15
C GLU A 32 16.32 -0.26 -0.30
N PRO A 33 15.56 -1.29 -0.71
CA PRO A 33 14.94 -1.30 -2.03
C PRO A 33 14.05 -0.08 -2.31
N LEU A 34 13.28 0.37 -1.32
CA LEU A 34 12.43 1.57 -1.49
C LEU A 34 13.23 2.86 -1.55
N LYS A 35 14.31 3.02 -0.76
CA LYS A 35 15.17 4.19 -0.85
C LYS A 35 15.80 4.31 -2.23
N VAL A 36 16.40 3.23 -2.75
CA VAL A 36 16.96 3.18 -4.10
C VAL A 36 15.89 3.55 -5.13
N HIS A 37 14.72 2.94 -5.05
CA HIS A 37 13.60 3.26 -5.93
C HIS A 37 13.20 4.74 -5.86
N LEU A 38 13.15 5.32 -4.66
CA LEU A 38 12.79 6.73 -4.48
C LEU A 38 13.81 7.69 -5.09
N GLU A 39 15.10 7.36 -5.09
CA GLU A 39 16.13 8.16 -5.79
C GLU A 39 15.93 8.14 -7.30
N ASP A 40 15.61 6.99 -7.89
CA ASP A 40 15.26 6.89 -9.31
C ASP A 40 14.03 7.73 -9.66
N ILE A 41 12.98 7.65 -8.82
CA ILE A 41 11.75 8.43 -9.02
C ILE A 41 11.99 9.93 -8.81
N LYS A 42 12.87 10.31 -7.88
CA LYS A 42 13.27 11.71 -7.68
C LYS A 42 13.99 12.26 -8.92
N THR A 43 14.87 11.48 -9.50
CA THR A 43 15.53 11.81 -10.77
C THR A 43 14.52 11.97 -11.91
N LEU A 44 13.53 11.08 -12.00
CA LEU A 44 12.45 11.19 -12.98
C LEU A 44 11.62 12.46 -12.76
N HIS A 45 11.27 12.77 -11.52
CA HIS A 45 10.53 13.98 -11.15
C HIS A 45 11.28 15.25 -11.55
N GLN A 46 12.58 15.32 -11.29
CA GLN A 46 13.44 16.44 -11.71
C GLN A 46 13.44 16.63 -13.23
N LYS A 47 13.53 15.53 -14.00
CA LYS A 47 13.42 15.58 -15.47
C LYS A 47 12.05 16.08 -15.94
N ASP A 48 10.98 15.68 -15.26
CA ASP A 48 9.64 16.14 -15.56
C ASP A 48 9.49 17.65 -15.25
N LEU A 49 10.04 18.13 -14.13
CA LEU A 49 10.06 19.55 -13.79
C LEU A 49 10.78 20.40 -14.85
N GLN A 50 11.95 19.95 -15.32
CA GLN A 50 12.72 20.63 -16.38
C GLN A 50 11.94 20.74 -17.69
N LYS A 51 11.06 19.79 -17.97
CA LYS A 51 10.19 19.78 -19.17
C LYS A 51 8.86 20.54 -18.95
N GLY A 52 8.67 21.20 -17.80
CA GLY A 52 7.45 21.94 -17.48
C GLY A 52 6.31 21.07 -16.94
N TYR A 53 6.56 19.77 -16.70
CA TYR A 53 5.61 18.85 -16.07
C TYR A 53 5.88 18.74 -14.54
N GLY A 54 5.87 17.59 -13.94
CA GLY A 54 6.29 17.39 -12.54
C GLY A 54 5.27 17.85 -11.50
N LYS A 55 4.07 18.20 -11.91
CA LYS A 55 2.96 18.52 -11.01
C LYS A 55 2.21 17.23 -10.64
N THR A 56 1.92 17.05 -9.36
CA THR A 56 0.95 16.05 -8.90
C THR A 56 -0.44 16.67 -8.76
N TRP A 57 -1.49 15.87 -8.87
CA TRP A 57 -2.83 16.36 -8.58
C TRP A 57 -3.01 16.44 -7.07
N LEU A 58 -3.56 17.56 -6.62
CA LEU A 58 -3.93 17.81 -5.23
C LEU A 58 -5.42 18.18 -5.16
N PRO A 59 -6.16 17.69 -4.15
CA PRO A 59 -7.53 18.16 -3.89
C PRO A 59 -7.58 19.68 -3.72
N TYR A 60 -8.65 20.31 -4.17
CA TYR A 60 -8.80 21.77 -4.17
C TYR A 60 -8.44 22.46 -2.85
N ALA A 61 -8.82 21.87 -1.71
CA ALA A 61 -8.49 22.42 -0.41
C ALA A 61 -6.97 22.46 -0.16
N LEU A 62 -6.24 21.42 -0.59
CA LEU A 62 -4.79 21.35 -0.42
C LEU A 62 -4.05 22.24 -1.42
N SER A 63 -4.47 22.28 -2.68
CA SER A 63 -3.85 23.15 -3.68
C SER A 63 -4.00 24.63 -3.33
N ARG A 64 -5.13 25.01 -2.73
CA ARG A 64 -5.37 26.38 -2.24
C ARG A 64 -4.51 26.71 -1.02
N LYS A 65 -4.38 25.77 -0.08
CA LYS A 65 -3.59 25.94 1.14
C LYS A 65 -2.08 25.94 0.87
N TYR A 66 -1.64 25.13 -0.10
CA TYR A 66 -0.22 24.93 -0.42
C TYR A 66 0.01 25.10 -1.94
N PRO A 67 0.10 26.35 -2.46
CA PRO A 67 0.11 26.62 -3.91
C PRO A 67 1.23 25.95 -4.69
N ASN A 68 2.40 25.70 -4.05
CA ASN A 68 3.57 25.06 -4.68
C ASN A 68 3.67 23.56 -4.44
N ALA A 69 2.85 23.00 -3.57
CA ALA A 69 2.94 21.61 -3.14
C ALA A 69 2.82 20.62 -4.31
N GLU A 70 2.11 20.96 -5.37
CA GLU A 70 1.95 20.11 -6.55
C GLU A 70 3.28 19.75 -7.22
N LYS A 71 4.33 20.61 -7.08
CA LYS A 71 5.68 20.40 -7.62
C LYS A 71 6.68 19.86 -6.61
N GLU A 72 6.34 19.88 -5.33
CA GLU A 72 7.26 19.44 -4.29
C GLU A 72 7.40 17.92 -4.28
N TRP A 73 8.64 17.46 -4.04
CA TRP A 73 9.00 16.06 -4.01
C TRP A 73 8.16 15.22 -3.04
N ILE A 74 7.90 15.72 -1.86
CA ILE A 74 7.18 15.01 -0.80
C ILE A 74 5.74 14.63 -1.18
N TRP A 75 5.13 15.37 -2.13
CA TRP A 75 3.77 15.11 -2.60
C TRP A 75 3.72 14.15 -3.80
N GLN A 76 4.85 13.79 -4.39
CA GLN A 76 4.89 12.91 -5.55
C GLN A 76 4.51 11.47 -5.18
N TYR A 77 4.05 10.72 -6.18
CA TYR A 77 3.73 9.31 -6.03
C TYR A 77 4.99 8.47 -5.89
N VAL A 78 4.96 7.48 -4.97
CA VAL A 78 6.04 6.50 -4.80
C VAL A 78 6.15 5.60 -6.02
N PHE A 79 5.01 5.24 -6.62
CA PHE A 79 4.94 4.42 -7.83
C PHE A 79 4.24 5.22 -8.95
N PRO A 80 4.96 6.13 -9.62
CA PRO A 80 4.38 6.90 -10.72
C PRO A 80 4.18 6.04 -11.98
N SER A 81 3.28 6.49 -12.84
CA SER A 81 3.09 5.92 -14.18
C SER A 81 4.34 6.11 -15.05
N ARG A 82 4.57 5.21 -15.99
CA ARG A 82 5.66 5.35 -16.97
C ARG A 82 5.44 6.52 -17.93
N THR A 83 4.18 6.86 -18.21
CA THR A 83 3.80 7.91 -19.16
C THR A 83 3.14 9.09 -18.47
N LEU A 84 3.32 10.26 -19.06
CA LEU A 84 2.53 11.45 -18.77
C LEU A 84 1.17 11.32 -19.43
N SER A 85 0.13 11.82 -18.80
CA SER A 85 -1.23 11.85 -19.36
C SER A 85 -2.02 13.06 -18.84
N PRO A 86 -2.99 13.56 -19.62
CA PRO A 86 -3.86 14.63 -19.15
C PRO A 86 -4.74 14.15 -17.98
N ASN A 87 -4.88 14.98 -16.97
CA ASN A 87 -5.84 14.76 -15.91
C ASN A 87 -7.25 15.03 -16.44
N ARG A 88 -8.20 14.20 -16.04
CA ARG A 88 -9.59 14.26 -16.51
C ARG A 88 -10.35 15.51 -16.02
N GLU A 89 -9.95 16.06 -14.88
CA GLU A 89 -10.65 17.19 -14.25
C GLU A 89 -10.26 18.56 -14.84
N ASP A 90 -8.97 18.74 -15.13
CA ASP A 90 -8.42 20.04 -15.52
C ASP A 90 -7.58 20.02 -16.82
N GLY A 91 -7.45 18.85 -17.46
CA GLY A 91 -6.69 18.65 -18.69
C GLY A 91 -5.17 18.80 -18.54
N VAL A 92 -4.67 19.16 -17.37
CA VAL A 92 -3.24 19.38 -17.15
C VAL A 92 -2.47 18.06 -17.27
N ILE A 93 -1.40 18.07 -18.05
CA ILE A 93 -0.54 16.89 -18.24
C ILE A 93 0.27 16.64 -16.98
N ARG A 94 0.10 15.45 -16.39
CA ARG A 94 0.76 15.01 -15.16
C ARG A 94 1.25 13.57 -15.27
N ARG A 95 2.17 13.22 -14.40
CA ARG A 95 2.53 11.82 -14.14
C ARG A 95 1.67 11.31 -12.99
N HIS A 96 0.65 10.52 -13.32
CA HIS A 96 -0.19 9.87 -12.32
C HIS A 96 0.51 8.65 -11.69
N HIS A 97 -0.11 8.04 -10.70
CA HIS A 97 0.35 6.75 -10.16
C HIS A 97 0.11 5.61 -11.16
N ILE A 98 0.80 4.48 -10.96
CA ILE A 98 0.52 3.25 -11.72
C ILE A 98 -0.95 2.83 -11.56
N SER A 99 -1.54 2.28 -12.62
CA SER A 99 -2.91 1.79 -12.54
C SER A 99 -2.99 0.50 -11.72
N PRO A 100 -4.10 0.27 -10.97
CA PRO A 100 -4.32 -1.00 -10.28
C PRO A 100 -4.23 -2.22 -11.21
N SER A 101 -4.67 -2.09 -12.47
CA SER A 101 -4.59 -3.15 -13.46
C SER A 101 -3.14 -3.49 -13.86
N SER A 102 -2.22 -2.53 -13.80
CA SER A 102 -0.79 -2.78 -14.03
C SER A 102 -0.20 -3.67 -12.94
N LEU A 103 -0.53 -3.38 -11.67
CA LEU A 103 -0.12 -4.22 -10.55
C LEU A 103 -0.73 -5.63 -10.65
N GLN A 104 -2.03 -5.73 -10.95
CA GLN A 104 -2.71 -7.02 -11.12
C GLN A 104 -2.05 -7.87 -12.21
N ARG A 105 -1.72 -7.25 -13.37
CA ARG A 105 -1.01 -7.94 -14.45
C ARG A 105 0.39 -8.41 -14.04
N ALA A 106 1.14 -7.58 -13.30
CA ALA A 106 2.46 -7.95 -12.81
C ALA A 106 2.38 -9.14 -11.86
N VAL A 107 1.44 -9.12 -10.91
CA VAL A 107 1.19 -10.24 -9.98
C VAL A 107 0.83 -11.53 -10.74
N LYS A 108 -0.09 -11.44 -11.70
CA LYS A 108 -0.49 -12.60 -12.52
C LYS A 108 0.70 -13.16 -13.30
N LYS A 109 1.52 -12.29 -13.91
CA LYS A 109 2.72 -12.73 -14.64
C LYS A 109 3.71 -13.43 -13.71
N ALA A 110 3.98 -12.87 -12.54
CA ALA A 110 4.88 -13.45 -11.55
C ALA A 110 4.38 -14.83 -11.07
N ALA A 111 3.07 -14.96 -10.80
CA ALA A 111 2.48 -16.23 -10.39
C ALA A 111 2.65 -17.32 -11.45
N VAL A 112 2.45 -16.98 -12.74
CA VAL A 112 2.69 -17.92 -13.86
C VAL A 112 4.17 -18.31 -13.94
N GLN A 113 5.08 -17.35 -13.81
CA GLN A 113 6.54 -17.61 -13.86
C GLN A 113 7.05 -18.45 -12.69
N SER A 114 6.36 -18.37 -11.55
CA SER A 114 6.69 -19.16 -10.34
C SER A 114 5.98 -20.51 -10.31
N GLU A 115 5.29 -20.90 -11.39
CA GLU A 115 4.57 -22.18 -11.52
C GLU A 115 3.56 -22.44 -10.39
N VAL A 116 3.05 -21.39 -9.77
CA VAL A 116 2.04 -21.51 -8.71
C VAL A 116 0.72 -21.98 -9.31
N PRO A 117 0.21 -23.17 -8.94
CA PRO A 117 -0.95 -23.79 -9.59
C PRO A 117 -2.29 -23.18 -9.13
N LYS A 118 -2.27 -21.95 -8.59
CA LYS A 118 -3.44 -21.25 -8.05
C LYS A 118 -3.54 -19.84 -8.65
N ARG A 119 -4.76 -19.31 -8.67
CA ARG A 119 -4.96 -17.90 -9.03
C ARG A 119 -4.41 -17.00 -7.95
N VAL A 120 -3.43 -16.17 -8.27
CA VAL A 120 -2.83 -15.18 -7.36
C VAL A 120 -3.25 -13.78 -7.79
N SER A 121 -3.64 -12.98 -6.82
CA SER A 121 -4.05 -11.59 -6.98
C SER A 121 -3.50 -10.74 -5.83
N PRO A 122 -3.55 -9.40 -5.89
CA PRO A 122 -3.23 -8.56 -4.73
C PRO A 122 -4.05 -8.89 -3.47
N HIS A 123 -5.29 -9.37 -3.63
CA HIS A 123 -6.10 -9.85 -2.51
C HIS A 123 -5.54 -11.12 -1.88
N THR A 124 -4.91 -12.00 -2.66
CA THR A 124 -4.24 -13.20 -2.14
C THR A 124 -3.12 -12.82 -1.17
N PHE A 125 -2.31 -11.82 -1.51
CA PHE A 125 -1.29 -11.31 -0.58
C PHE A 125 -1.88 -10.71 0.68
N ARG A 126 -3.00 -10.00 0.55
CA ARG A 126 -3.72 -9.47 1.72
C ARG A 126 -4.26 -10.61 2.62
N HIS A 127 -4.77 -11.69 2.04
CA HIS A 127 -5.18 -12.89 2.78
C HIS A 127 -3.98 -13.52 3.48
N SER A 128 -2.88 -13.77 2.76
CA SER A 128 -1.67 -14.34 3.35
C SER A 128 -1.12 -13.47 4.49
N PHE A 129 -1.11 -12.15 4.33
CA PHE A 129 -0.70 -11.24 5.39
C PHE A 129 -1.55 -11.41 6.66
N ALA A 130 -2.88 -11.44 6.50
CA ALA A 130 -3.79 -11.60 7.63
C ALA A 130 -3.63 -12.96 8.33
N THR A 131 -3.56 -14.04 7.54
CA THR A 131 -3.43 -15.40 8.09
C THR A 131 -2.09 -15.59 8.80
N HIS A 132 -0.98 -15.15 8.21
CA HIS A 132 0.34 -15.25 8.85
C HIS A 132 0.43 -14.44 10.16
N LEU A 133 -0.21 -13.27 10.24
CA LEU A 133 -0.25 -12.54 11.50
C LEU A 133 -1.00 -13.32 12.58
N LEU A 134 -2.15 -13.90 12.26
CA LEU A 134 -2.93 -14.70 13.21
C LEU A 134 -2.17 -15.97 13.62
N GLU A 135 -1.54 -16.68 12.67
CA GLU A 135 -0.68 -17.85 12.93
C GLU A 135 0.50 -17.52 13.85
N ASN A 136 1.02 -16.29 13.75
CA ASN A 136 2.08 -15.78 14.64
C ASN A 136 1.56 -15.20 15.96
N GLY A 137 0.29 -15.42 16.30
CA GLY A 137 -0.29 -15.08 17.59
C GLY A 137 -0.72 -13.61 17.75
N TYR A 138 -0.73 -12.82 16.66
CA TYR A 138 -1.29 -11.47 16.74
C TYR A 138 -2.81 -11.54 16.91
N ASP A 139 -3.35 -10.68 17.76
CA ASP A 139 -4.78 -10.64 18.02
C ASP A 139 -5.57 -10.10 16.81
N ILE A 140 -6.85 -10.50 16.75
CA ILE A 140 -7.71 -10.17 15.61
C ILE A 140 -8.01 -8.68 15.46
N ARG A 141 -7.94 -7.90 16.55
CA ARG A 141 -8.16 -6.45 16.53
C ARG A 141 -6.97 -5.76 15.86
N THR A 142 -5.75 -6.15 16.21
CA THR A 142 -4.53 -5.69 15.54
C THR A 142 -4.59 -5.98 14.04
N VAL A 143 -4.98 -7.19 13.64
CA VAL A 143 -5.13 -7.54 12.23
C VAL A 143 -6.24 -6.72 11.56
N GLN A 144 -7.36 -6.49 12.23
CA GLN A 144 -8.46 -5.65 11.76
C GLN A 144 -7.99 -4.22 11.45
N GLU A 145 -7.24 -3.61 12.37
CA GLU A 145 -6.71 -2.25 12.23
C GLU A 145 -5.72 -2.13 11.07
N LEU A 146 -4.74 -3.03 10.99
CA LEU A 146 -3.76 -3.07 9.91
C LEU A 146 -4.43 -3.23 8.53
N LEU A 147 -5.47 -4.05 8.45
CA LEU A 147 -6.26 -4.24 7.24
C LEU A 147 -7.22 -3.06 6.96
N GLY A 148 -7.57 -2.27 7.96
CA GLY A 148 -8.56 -1.19 7.85
C GLY A 148 -9.99 -1.70 7.65
N HIS A 149 -10.35 -2.82 8.28
CA HIS A 149 -11.72 -3.31 8.25
C HIS A 149 -12.59 -2.56 9.26
N LYS A 150 -13.70 -1.99 8.81
CA LYS A 150 -14.65 -1.29 9.71
C LYS A 150 -15.30 -2.23 10.72
N ASN A 151 -15.56 -3.49 10.31
CA ASN A 151 -16.20 -4.49 11.13
C ASN A 151 -15.27 -5.68 11.34
N VAL A 152 -15.12 -6.13 12.58
CA VAL A 152 -14.32 -7.31 12.93
C VAL A 152 -14.81 -8.58 12.22
N GLN A 153 -16.11 -8.69 11.95
CA GLN A 153 -16.69 -9.81 11.18
C GLN A 153 -15.98 -10.01 9.83
N THR A 154 -15.52 -8.93 9.18
CA THR A 154 -14.74 -9.03 7.95
C THR A 154 -13.36 -9.63 8.18
N THR A 155 -12.80 -9.52 9.39
CA THR A 155 -11.50 -10.08 9.75
C THR A 155 -11.66 -11.52 10.26
N MET A 156 -12.81 -11.85 10.82
CA MET A 156 -13.09 -13.21 11.33
C MET A 156 -13.04 -14.30 10.25
N ILE A 157 -13.18 -13.94 8.96
CA ILE A 157 -12.99 -14.91 7.87
C ILE A 157 -11.60 -15.56 7.86
N TYR A 158 -10.61 -14.95 8.51
CA TYR A 158 -9.25 -15.48 8.62
C TYR A 158 -9.03 -16.39 9.84
N THR A 159 -9.98 -16.45 10.78
CA THR A 159 -9.80 -17.23 12.02
C THR A 159 -9.82 -18.75 11.80
N HIS A 160 -10.22 -19.21 10.61
CA HIS A 160 -10.14 -20.63 10.26
C HIS A 160 -8.72 -21.20 10.34
N VAL A 161 -7.68 -20.37 10.18
CA VAL A 161 -6.27 -20.81 10.31
C VAL A 161 -5.91 -21.14 11.74
N LEU A 162 -6.54 -20.49 12.73
CA LEU A 162 -6.35 -20.80 14.15
C LEU A 162 -6.90 -22.18 14.54
N ASN A 163 -7.86 -22.69 13.76
CA ASN A 163 -8.48 -23.98 13.98
C ASN A 163 -7.77 -25.14 13.23
N SER A 164 -6.87 -24.82 12.28
CA SER A 164 -6.19 -25.83 11.46
C SER A 164 -5.05 -26.53 12.20
N GLY A 165 -4.60 -26.01 13.35
CA GLY A 165 -3.54 -26.58 14.19
C GLY A 165 -4.03 -27.40 15.39
N GLY A 166 -5.32 -27.67 15.49
CA GLY A 166 -5.94 -28.20 16.71
C GLY A 166 -6.04 -27.11 17.79
N ILE A 167 -7.16 -27.03 18.47
CA ILE A 167 -7.31 -26.10 19.59
C ILE A 167 -6.47 -26.66 20.75
N TYR A 168 -5.18 -26.27 20.82
CA TYR A 168 -4.39 -26.43 22.05
C TYR A 168 -4.82 -25.36 23.06
N VAL A 169 -6.08 -25.39 23.45
CA VAL A 169 -6.50 -24.66 24.65
C VAL A 169 -6.08 -25.54 25.83
N ARG A 170 -4.99 -25.15 26.51
CA ARG A 170 -4.70 -25.73 27.82
C ARG A 170 -5.84 -25.38 28.79
N SER A 171 -6.27 -26.36 29.51
CA SER A 171 -7.20 -26.12 30.61
C SER A 171 -6.54 -25.21 31.64
N PRO A 172 -7.24 -24.18 32.17
CA PRO A 172 -6.73 -23.40 33.31
C PRO A 172 -6.47 -24.24 34.55
N LEU A 173 -6.90 -25.52 34.59
CA LEU A 173 -6.63 -26.48 35.66
C LEU A 173 -5.38 -27.33 35.44
N ASP A 174 -4.72 -27.15 34.26
CA ASP A 174 -3.50 -27.90 33.89
C ASP A 174 -2.22 -27.08 34.12
N ASP A 175 -2.34 -25.93 34.81
CA ASP A 175 -1.24 -25.04 35.24
C ASP A 175 -0.78 -25.42 36.66
#